data_3f6293e1c3fbb472e2ea4cc735a01e65
#
_entry.id   3f6293e1c3fbb472e2ea4cc735a01e65
#
_cell.length_a   1.000
_cell.length_b   1.000
_cell.length_c   1.000
_cell.angle_alpha   90.00
_cell.angle_beta   90.00
_cell.angle_gamma   90.00
#
_symmetry.space_group_name_H-M   'P 1'
#
loop_
_entity.id
_entity.type
_entity.pdbx_description
1 polymer ?
#
loop_
_entity_poly.entity_id
_entity_poly.type
_entity_poly.pdbx_seq_one_letter_code
_entity_poly.pdbx_strand_id
1 'polypeptide(L)'
;FNERVVYLCPTKQLVHQVVNQAEEKYGLSVGTFVGKQREYSPASKSDFQQAEKIAITTYSGLFNTNSYFDNPDVIVLDDAHAAENYVASFWSLRILRSPEEGHPALHQAVCNLLSRHLTPTNLTRLRGTWEDVVDRTWVDMLPAPVLAEIRDELTEILDTHTSNTDLRYPWSLLRGHLDACHVYLSSQDILIRPLLPPTFSHAPFNAAKQRIYMSATLGAGGDLERLTGRKNIHRIAAPKGWDTQGVGRRFFVFPEMSLAADEATDLRMQL
;
A
#
# COMPACT_ATOMS: atom_id res chain seq x y z
N PHE A 1 6.61 12.09 27.05
CA PHE A 1 5.48 12.41 26.14
C PHE A 1 4.18 12.21 26.91
N ASN A 2 3.14 12.96 26.57
CA ASN A 2 1.81 12.76 27.15
C ASN A 2 0.86 12.12 26.14
N GLU A 3 1.38 11.70 24.98
CA GLU A 3 0.60 11.19 23.86
C GLU A 3 1.27 9.95 23.26
N ARG A 4 0.47 8.98 22.85
CA ARG A 4 0.92 7.78 22.15
C ARG A 4 1.17 8.12 20.70
N VAL A 5 2.43 8.16 20.31
CA VAL A 5 2.87 8.53 18.97
C VAL A 5 3.27 7.28 18.19
N VAL A 6 2.70 7.12 17.00
CA VAL A 6 3.09 6.08 16.03
C VAL A 6 3.72 6.74 14.81
N TYR A 7 4.94 6.35 14.48
CA TYR A 7 5.68 6.78 13.31
C TYR A 7 5.68 5.66 12.26
N LEU A 8 5.16 5.94 11.09
CA LEU A 8 4.97 4.98 10.01
C LEU A 8 6.04 5.15 8.93
N CYS A 9 6.74 4.07 8.63
CA CYS A 9 7.70 3.99 7.53
C CYS A 9 7.18 3.09 6.39
N PRO A 10 7.57 3.36 5.12
CA PRO A 10 7.24 2.52 3.98
C PRO A 10 7.75 1.08 4.09
N THR A 11 8.97 0.90 4.57
CA THR A 11 9.64 -0.41 4.61
C THR A 11 10.24 -0.72 5.98
N LYS A 12 10.45 -2.00 6.25
CA LYS A 12 11.15 -2.46 7.47
C LYS A 12 12.57 -1.91 7.57
N GLN A 13 13.26 -1.80 6.43
CA GLN A 13 14.61 -1.23 6.38
C GLN A 13 14.61 0.23 6.85
N LEU A 14 13.63 1.02 6.39
CA LEU A 14 13.51 2.41 6.81
C LEU A 14 13.16 2.53 8.30
N VAL A 15 12.33 1.62 8.85
CA VAL A 15 12.09 1.56 10.30
C VAL A 15 13.42 1.47 11.06
N HIS A 16 14.30 0.54 10.69
CA HIS A 16 15.60 0.38 11.36
C HIS A 16 16.51 1.61 11.19
N GLN A 17 16.51 2.22 10.01
CA GLN A 17 17.27 3.45 9.76
C GLN A 17 16.78 4.62 10.63
N VAL A 18 15.45 4.80 10.74
CA VAL A 18 14.85 5.86 11.56
C VAL A 18 15.13 5.62 13.04
N VAL A 19 15.03 4.38 13.52
CA VAL A 19 15.39 4.01 14.90
C VAL A 19 16.83 4.36 15.20
N ASN A 20 17.77 3.90 14.37
CA ASN A 20 19.19 4.19 14.56
C ASN A 20 19.49 5.70 14.55
N GLN A 21 18.87 6.45 13.65
CA GLN A 21 19.05 7.90 13.61
C GLN A 21 18.47 8.59 14.85
N ALA A 22 17.29 8.14 15.33
CA ALA A 22 16.67 8.68 16.54
C ALA A 22 17.58 8.50 17.75
N GLU A 23 18.16 7.31 17.90
CA GLU A 23 19.00 6.98 19.05
C GLU A 23 20.40 7.60 18.94
N GLU A 24 21.10 7.42 17.81
CA GLU A 24 22.49 7.82 17.64
C GLU A 24 22.69 9.34 17.44
N LYS A 25 21.79 9.97 16.67
CA LYS A 25 21.95 11.41 16.34
C LYS A 25 21.18 12.33 17.26
N TYR A 26 20.01 11.89 17.74
CA TYR A 26 19.10 12.75 18.50
C TYR A 26 18.98 12.32 19.96
N GLY A 27 19.57 11.20 20.37
CA GLY A 27 19.49 10.70 21.74
C GLY A 27 18.05 10.36 22.18
N LEU A 28 17.18 10.07 21.22
CA LEU A 28 15.77 9.74 21.49
C LEU A 28 15.63 8.23 21.65
N SER A 29 15.11 7.79 22.79
CA SER A 29 14.72 6.40 22.98
C SER A 29 13.36 6.13 22.31
N VAL A 30 13.30 5.14 21.41
CA VAL A 30 12.11 4.80 20.65
C VAL A 30 11.80 3.31 20.74
N GLY A 31 10.56 2.91 20.42
CA GLY A 31 10.14 1.51 20.37
C GLY A 31 10.07 1.01 18.93
N THR A 32 10.74 -0.10 18.65
CA THR A 32 10.72 -0.75 17.32
C THR A 32 9.62 -1.81 17.26
N PHE A 33 8.73 -1.71 16.26
CA PHE A 33 7.60 -2.62 16.07
C PHE A 33 7.60 -3.16 14.64
N VAL A 34 8.39 -4.21 14.40
CA VAL A 34 8.55 -4.86 13.09
C VAL A 34 8.27 -6.36 13.22
N GLY A 35 7.66 -6.95 12.20
CA GLY A 35 7.31 -8.36 12.22
C GLY A 35 5.89 -8.63 12.72
N LYS A 36 5.68 -9.81 13.28
CA LYS A 36 4.37 -10.22 13.80
C LYS A 36 4.14 -9.61 15.20
N GLN A 37 2.91 -9.22 15.51
CA GLN A 37 2.55 -8.63 16.80
C GLN A 37 3.01 -9.45 18.03
N ARG A 38 3.04 -10.78 17.93
CA ARG A 38 3.53 -11.67 18.99
C ARG A 38 5.03 -11.54 19.27
N GLU A 39 5.77 -10.99 18.30
CA GLU A 39 7.23 -10.81 18.34
C GLU A 39 7.62 -9.44 18.94
N TYR A 40 6.65 -8.56 19.15
CA TYR A 40 6.91 -7.25 19.76
C TYR A 40 7.34 -7.39 21.21
N SER A 41 8.43 -6.70 21.57
CA SER A 41 8.96 -6.70 22.94
C SER A 41 7.90 -6.26 23.96
N PRO A 42 7.71 -6.98 25.07
CA PRO A 42 6.81 -6.57 26.15
C PRO A 42 7.15 -5.17 26.71
N ALA A 43 8.44 -4.85 26.82
CA ALA A 43 8.90 -3.53 27.27
C ALA A 43 8.45 -2.44 26.28
N SER A 44 8.71 -2.62 24.97
CA SER A 44 8.27 -1.64 23.96
C SER A 44 6.75 -1.46 23.94
N LYS A 45 5.99 -2.53 24.18
CA LYS A 45 4.53 -2.48 24.32
C LYS A 45 4.10 -1.62 25.50
N SER A 46 4.74 -1.83 26.68
CA SER A 46 4.48 -1.05 27.89
C SER A 46 4.82 0.43 27.67
N ASP A 47 6.01 0.72 27.15
CA ASP A 47 6.50 2.07 26.91
C ASP A 47 5.56 2.86 25.96
N PHE A 48 5.05 2.19 24.92
CA PHE A 48 4.07 2.81 24.01
C PHE A 48 2.73 3.08 24.71
N GLN A 49 2.20 2.11 25.45
CA GLN A 49 0.91 2.27 26.15
C GLN A 49 0.95 3.37 27.21
N GLN A 50 2.10 3.56 27.84
CA GLN A 50 2.34 4.60 28.84
C GLN A 50 2.76 5.96 28.22
N ALA A 51 2.83 6.03 26.88
CA ALA A 51 3.30 7.21 26.15
C ALA A 51 4.74 7.63 26.50
N GLU A 52 5.58 6.68 26.92
CA GLU A 52 6.98 6.94 27.25
C GLU A 52 7.89 6.97 26.03
N LYS A 53 7.58 6.15 25.02
CA LYS A 53 8.34 6.09 23.77
C LYS A 53 7.46 6.17 22.54
N ILE A 54 8.00 6.79 21.49
CA ILE A 54 7.42 6.77 20.14
C ILE A 54 7.55 5.36 19.58
N ALA A 55 6.45 4.81 19.07
CA ALA A 55 6.47 3.55 18.34
C ALA A 55 6.83 3.80 16.87
N ILE A 56 7.88 3.13 16.36
CA ILE A 56 8.26 3.17 14.95
C ILE A 56 7.90 1.83 14.31
N THR A 57 7.09 1.88 13.26
CA THR A 57 6.57 0.70 12.56
C THR A 57 6.39 0.95 11.07
N THR A 58 5.95 -0.07 10.33
CA THR A 58 5.59 0.08 8.91
C THR A 58 4.13 0.50 8.76
N TYR A 59 3.75 1.00 7.56
CA TYR A 59 2.34 1.27 7.25
C TYR A 59 1.46 0.05 7.51
N SER A 60 1.90 -1.15 7.10
CA SER A 60 1.16 -2.39 7.37
C SER A 60 1.09 -2.78 8.86
N GLY A 61 1.93 -2.20 9.71
CA GLY A 61 1.84 -2.35 11.15
C GLY A 61 0.61 -1.65 11.75
N LEU A 62 0.22 -0.50 11.16
CA LEU A 62 -1.00 0.21 11.53
C LEU A 62 -2.20 -0.26 10.69
N PHE A 63 -2.05 -0.25 9.34
CA PHE A 63 -3.12 -0.62 8.40
C PHE A 63 -3.20 -2.13 8.23
N ASN A 64 -3.82 -2.80 9.17
CA ASN A 64 -4.19 -4.20 9.12
C ASN A 64 -5.43 -4.45 9.99
N THR A 65 -6.08 -5.59 9.82
CA THR A 65 -7.32 -5.92 10.52
C THR A 65 -7.15 -6.23 12.01
N ASN A 66 -5.93 -6.43 12.46
CA ASN A 66 -5.60 -6.71 13.87
C ASN A 66 -4.37 -5.92 14.28
N SER A 67 -4.44 -4.59 14.15
CA SER A 67 -3.36 -3.70 14.55
C SER A 67 -3.15 -3.72 16.06
N TYR A 68 -1.88 -3.72 16.47
CA TYR A 68 -1.53 -3.48 17.86
C TYR A 68 -1.83 -2.02 18.29
N PHE A 69 -1.78 -1.10 17.33
CA PHE A 69 -1.97 0.33 17.54
C PHE A 69 -3.45 0.70 17.42
N ASP A 70 -4.26 0.27 18.36
CA ASP A 70 -5.72 0.47 18.34
C ASP A 70 -6.16 1.89 18.69
N ASN A 71 -5.32 2.64 19.42
CA ASN A 71 -5.66 3.97 19.90
C ASN A 71 -4.44 4.92 19.99
N PRO A 72 -3.79 5.26 18.87
CA PRO A 72 -2.74 6.27 18.83
C PRO A 72 -3.33 7.68 18.97
N ASP A 73 -2.64 8.56 19.69
CA ASP A 73 -3.02 9.99 19.77
C ASP A 73 -2.49 10.75 18.55
N VAL A 74 -1.24 10.47 18.16
CA VAL A 74 -0.57 11.10 17.01
C VAL A 74 -0.03 10.03 16.06
N ILE A 75 -0.25 10.22 14.76
CA ILE A 75 0.31 9.40 13.69
C ILE A 75 1.19 10.26 12.80
N VAL A 76 2.45 9.88 12.66
CA VAL A 76 3.40 10.47 11.71
C VAL A 76 3.54 9.53 10.52
N LEU A 77 3.30 10.06 9.32
CA LEU A 77 3.40 9.33 8.07
C LEU A 77 4.66 9.80 7.34
N ASP A 78 5.70 8.98 7.39
CA ASP A 78 6.95 9.25 6.68
C ASP A 78 6.83 8.82 5.22
N ASP A 79 7.46 9.60 4.35
CA ASP A 79 7.32 9.45 2.89
C ASP A 79 5.85 9.33 2.47
N ALA A 80 5.04 10.27 2.94
CA ALA A 80 3.60 10.28 2.73
C ALA A 80 3.19 10.26 1.24
N HIS A 81 4.10 10.62 0.33
CA HIS A 81 3.94 10.46 -1.11
C HIS A 81 3.81 8.97 -1.50
N ALA A 82 4.66 8.10 -0.93
CA ALA A 82 4.59 6.66 -1.17
C ALA A 82 3.44 5.98 -0.41
N ALA A 83 2.80 6.66 0.53
CA ALA A 83 1.73 6.13 1.37
C ALA A 83 0.53 5.59 0.57
N GLU A 84 0.29 6.10 -0.65
CA GLU A 84 -0.81 5.64 -1.50
C GLU A 84 -0.87 4.12 -1.60
N ASN A 85 0.23 3.52 -2.00
CA ASN A 85 0.29 2.08 -2.21
C ASN A 85 0.08 1.29 -0.92
N TYR A 86 0.61 1.78 0.19
CA TYR A 86 0.53 1.09 1.48
C TYR A 86 -0.84 1.27 2.15
N VAL A 87 -1.39 2.47 2.11
CA VAL A 87 -2.72 2.75 2.66
C VAL A 87 -3.80 2.10 1.80
N ALA A 88 -3.71 2.26 0.47
CA ALA A 88 -4.71 1.69 -0.43
C ALA A 88 -4.68 0.16 -0.44
N SER A 89 -3.54 -0.49 -0.23
CA SER A 89 -3.43 -1.95 -0.20
C SER A 89 -4.30 -2.59 0.89
N PHE A 90 -4.55 -1.89 1.99
CA PHE A 90 -5.45 -2.36 3.05
C PHE A 90 -6.90 -2.57 2.57
N TRP A 91 -7.34 -1.74 1.63
CA TRP A 91 -8.66 -1.85 0.99
C TRP A 91 -8.59 -2.38 -0.45
N SER A 92 -7.59 -3.18 -0.77
CA SER A 92 -7.41 -3.75 -2.10
C SER A 92 -7.51 -5.27 -2.05
N LEU A 93 -8.36 -5.83 -2.89
CA LEU A 93 -8.45 -7.26 -3.15
C LEU A 93 -7.70 -7.56 -4.44
N ARG A 94 -6.60 -8.29 -4.34
CA ARG A 94 -5.77 -8.67 -5.48
C ARG A 94 -5.85 -10.16 -5.73
N ILE A 95 -6.41 -10.56 -6.85
CA ILE A 95 -6.63 -11.96 -7.24
C ILE A 95 -5.55 -12.33 -8.24
N LEU A 96 -4.47 -12.94 -7.78
CA LEU A 96 -3.38 -13.40 -8.63
C LEU A 96 -3.77 -14.68 -9.37
N ARG A 97 -3.40 -14.77 -10.65
CA ARG A 97 -3.60 -15.94 -11.49
C ARG A 97 -2.65 -17.08 -11.15
N SER A 98 -1.47 -16.78 -10.60
CA SER A 98 -0.42 -17.76 -10.29
C SER A 98 -0.95 -18.94 -9.47
N PRO A 99 -0.64 -20.20 -9.86
CA PRO A 99 -1.00 -21.38 -9.08
C PRO A 99 -0.24 -21.49 -7.74
N GLU A 100 0.98 -20.96 -7.68
CA GLU A 100 1.88 -21.10 -6.52
C GLU A 100 1.63 -20.03 -5.46
N GLU A 101 1.41 -18.78 -5.88
CA GLU A 101 1.30 -17.62 -5.00
C GLU A 101 -0.08 -16.97 -5.02
N GLY A 102 -1.04 -17.56 -5.74
CA GLY A 102 -2.32 -16.90 -6.02
C GLY A 102 -3.54 -17.74 -5.73
N HIS A 103 -4.63 -17.29 -6.35
CA HIS A 103 -5.97 -17.85 -6.21
C HIS A 103 -6.54 -18.25 -7.58
N PRO A 104 -5.94 -19.25 -8.28
CA PRO A 104 -6.27 -19.54 -9.67
C PRO A 104 -7.74 -19.95 -9.88
N ALA A 105 -8.36 -20.64 -8.92
CA ALA A 105 -9.77 -21.00 -9.00
C ALA A 105 -10.69 -19.77 -8.95
N LEU A 106 -10.42 -18.84 -8.06
CA LEU A 106 -11.13 -17.56 -7.98
C LEU A 106 -10.90 -16.73 -9.24
N HIS A 107 -9.64 -16.61 -9.69
CA HIS A 107 -9.30 -15.90 -10.91
C HIS A 107 -10.08 -16.46 -12.11
N GLN A 108 -10.12 -17.79 -12.27
CA GLN A 108 -10.86 -18.46 -13.35
C GLN A 108 -12.36 -18.21 -13.24
N ALA A 109 -12.94 -18.23 -12.04
CA ALA A 109 -14.35 -17.94 -11.83
C ALA A 109 -14.72 -16.51 -12.27
N VAL A 110 -13.88 -15.52 -11.91
CA VAL A 110 -14.08 -14.13 -12.36
C VAL A 110 -13.85 -13.99 -13.85
N CYS A 111 -12.87 -14.69 -14.46
CA CYS A 111 -12.69 -14.71 -15.92
C CYS A 111 -13.94 -15.25 -16.64
N ASN A 112 -14.58 -16.27 -16.10
CA ASN A 112 -15.80 -16.83 -16.68
C ASN A 112 -16.97 -15.85 -16.59
N LEU A 113 -17.14 -15.17 -15.46
CA LEU A 113 -18.12 -14.09 -15.30
C LEU A 113 -17.90 -12.98 -16.33
N LEU A 114 -16.66 -12.54 -16.51
CA LEU A 114 -16.32 -11.44 -17.43
C LEU A 114 -16.32 -11.83 -18.89
N SER A 115 -16.40 -13.12 -19.23
CA SER A 115 -16.29 -13.61 -20.62
C SER A 115 -17.30 -13.01 -21.57
N ARG A 116 -18.50 -12.65 -21.09
CA ARG A 116 -19.56 -12.01 -21.88
C ARG A 116 -19.40 -10.48 -22.04
N HIS A 117 -18.49 -9.88 -21.30
CA HIS A 117 -18.30 -8.42 -21.26
C HIS A 117 -16.94 -7.99 -21.86
N LEU A 118 -16.04 -8.93 -22.11
CA LEU A 118 -14.72 -8.68 -22.68
C LEU A 118 -14.65 -9.14 -24.15
N THR A 119 -13.82 -8.44 -24.92
CA THR A 119 -13.46 -8.93 -26.26
C THR A 119 -12.69 -10.25 -26.16
N PRO A 120 -12.72 -11.11 -27.18
CA PRO A 120 -11.94 -12.36 -27.18
C PRO A 120 -10.45 -12.13 -26.88
N THR A 121 -9.85 -11.08 -27.44
CA THR A 121 -8.45 -10.71 -27.21
C THR A 121 -8.19 -10.36 -25.74
N ASN A 122 -9.02 -9.50 -25.13
CA ASN A 122 -8.85 -9.11 -23.72
C ASN A 122 -9.10 -10.30 -22.77
N LEU A 123 -10.03 -11.19 -23.11
CA LEU A 123 -10.25 -12.41 -22.35
C LEU A 123 -9.04 -13.36 -22.41
N THR A 124 -8.41 -13.49 -23.58
CA THR A 124 -7.17 -14.27 -23.75
C THR A 124 -6.04 -13.67 -22.90
N ARG A 125 -5.90 -12.35 -22.91
CA ARG A 125 -4.93 -11.64 -22.08
C ARG A 125 -5.17 -11.88 -20.60
N LEU A 126 -6.38 -11.71 -20.14
CA LEU A 126 -6.76 -11.93 -18.74
C LEU A 126 -6.51 -13.37 -18.28
N ARG A 127 -6.82 -14.36 -19.13
CA ARG A 127 -6.58 -15.79 -18.87
C ARG A 127 -5.09 -16.18 -18.91
N GLY A 128 -4.23 -15.34 -19.46
CA GLY A 128 -2.81 -15.59 -19.59
C GLY A 128 -2.46 -16.63 -20.65
N THR A 129 -3.28 -16.75 -21.69
CA THR A 129 -3.10 -17.70 -22.80
C THR A 129 -2.62 -16.99 -24.09
N TRP A 130 -1.93 -15.87 -23.94
CA TRP A 130 -1.37 -15.08 -25.05
C TRP A 130 -0.07 -15.69 -25.59
N GLU A 131 0.25 -15.38 -26.83
CA GLU A 131 1.50 -15.76 -27.49
C GLU A 131 2.51 -14.60 -27.54
N ASP A 132 2.03 -13.35 -27.58
CA ASP A 132 2.87 -12.15 -27.66
C ASP A 132 3.31 -11.67 -26.29
N VAL A 133 4.62 -11.43 -26.15
CA VAL A 133 5.23 -10.89 -24.91
C VAL A 133 4.66 -9.52 -24.54
N VAL A 134 4.23 -8.71 -25.52
CA VAL A 134 3.59 -7.40 -25.29
C VAL A 134 2.31 -7.54 -24.45
N ASP A 135 1.58 -8.64 -24.61
CA ASP A 135 0.36 -8.88 -23.84
C ASP A 135 0.60 -9.04 -22.32
N ARG A 136 1.84 -9.32 -21.92
CA ARG A 136 2.21 -9.37 -20.47
C ARG A 136 2.08 -8.02 -19.77
N THR A 137 2.20 -6.92 -20.51
CA THR A 137 2.10 -5.56 -19.96
C THR A 137 0.70 -4.98 -20.08
N TRP A 138 -0.24 -5.77 -20.63
CA TRP A 138 -1.62 -5.32 -20.77
C TRP A 138 -2.27 -5.06 -19.40
N VAL A 139 -2.89 -3.88 -19.28
CA VAL A 139 -3.73 -3.46 -18.15
C VAL A 139 -4.95 -2.74 -18.72
N ASP A 140 -6.11 -3.04 -18.17
CA ASP A 140 -7.37 -2.41 -18.54
C ASP A 140 -8.20 -2.18 -17.27
N MET A 141 -9.25 -1.38 -17.38
CA MET A 141 -10.20 -1.14 -16.31
C MET A 141 -11.60 -1.55 -16.76
N LEU A 142 -12.27 -2.36 -15.93
CA LEU A 142 -13.65 -2.73 -16.21
C LEU A 142 -14.57 -1.49 -16.16
N PRO A 143 -15.36 -1.23 -17.21
CA PRO A 143 -16.28 -0.10 -17.22
C PRO A 143 -17.27 -0.16 -16.04
N ALA A 144 -17.52 0.97 -15.38
CA ALA A 144 -18.42 1.03 -14.23
C ALA A 144 -19.85 0.49 -14.49
N PRO A 145 -20.46 0.70 -15.67
CA PRO A 145 -21.76 0.09 -15.97
C PRO A 145 -21.71 -1.45 -15.97
N VAL A 146 -20.62 -2.05 -16.47
CA VAL A 146 -20.43 -3.50 -16.45
C VAL A 146 -20.28 -4.01 -15.03
N LEU A 147 -19.48 -3.32 -14.20
CA LEU A 147 -19.37 -3.67 -12.77
C LEU A 147 -20.72 -3.62 -12.06
N ALA A 148 -21.52 -2.60 -12.33
CA ALA A 148 -22.87 -2.46 -11.76
C ALA A 148 -23.79 -3.63 -12.16
N GLU A 149 -23.68 -4.10 -13.42
CA GLU A 149 -24.47 -5.23 -13.94
C GLU A 149 -24.09 -6.55 -13.26
N ILE A 150 -22.78 -6.83 -13.10
CA ILE A 150 -22.30 -8.12 -12.58
C ILE A 150 -22.09 -8.14 -11.07
N ARG A 151 -22.37 -7.05 -10.36
CA ARG A 151 -22.01 -6.84 -8.94
C ARG A 151 -22.46 -7.99 -8.04
N ASP A 152 -23.68 -8.44 -8.19
CA ASP A 152 -24.26 -9.46 -7.32
C ASP A 152 -23.63 -10.84 -7.60
N GLU A 153 -23.44 -11.21 -8.88
CA GLU A 153 -22.74 -12.43 -9.27
C GLU A 153 -21.26 -12.41 -8.82
N LEU A 154 -20.60 -11.26 -8.95
CA LEU A 154 -19.22 -11.07 -8.48
C LEU A 154 -19.12 -11.23 -6.95
N THR A 155 -20.11 -10.69 -6.21
CA THR A 155 -20.19 -10.82 -4.75
C THR A 155 -20.29 -12.29 -4.35
N GLU A 156 -21.17 -13.08 -4.99
CA GLU A 156 -21.33 -14.52 -4.71
C GLU A 156 -20.05 -15.32 -4.99
N ILE A 157 -19.35 -15.01 -6.08
CA ILE A 157 -18.07 -15.63 -6.41
C ILE A 157 -17.04 -15.31 -5.34
N LEU A 158 -16.92 -14.04 -4.94
CA LEU A 158 -15.97 -13.61 -3.92
C LEU A 158 -16.30 -14.21 -2.55
N ASP A 159 -17.56 -14.23 -2.11
CA ASP A 159 -17.99 -14.87 -0.86
C ASP A 159 -17.59 -16.36 -0.83
N THR A 160 -17.79 -17.06 -1.95
CA THR A 160 -17.51 -18.50 -2.05
C THR A 160 -16.00 -18.79 -1.98
N HIS A 161 -15.20 -18.01 -2.70
CA HIS A 161 -13.79 -18.34 -2.90
C HIS A 161 -12.82 -17.68 -1.91
N THR A 162 -13.24 -16.65 -1.18
CA THR A 162 -12.33 -15.95 -0.24
C THR A 162 -12.39 -16.47 1.19
N SER A 163 -13.46 -17.15 1.59
CA SER A 163 -13.77 -17.51 2.98
C SER A 163 -12.63 -18.23 3.72
N ASN A 164 -11.90 -19.08 3.03
CA ASN A 164 -10.80 -19.89 3.59
C ASN A 164 -9.40 -19.43 3.12
N THR A 165 -9.28 -18.20 2.64
CA THR A 165 -8.03 -17.65 2.14
C THR A 165 -7.66 -16.36 2.88
N ASP A 166 -6.46 -15.85 2.64
CA ASP A 166 -6.02 -14.53 3.13
C ASP A 166 -6.84 -13.38 2.52
N LEU A 167 -7.45 -13.58 1.35
CA LEU A 167 -8.33 -12.59 0.70
C LEU A 167 -9.61 -12.31 1.51
N ARG A 168 -9.97 -13.15 2.47
CA ARG A 168 -11.13 -12.88 3.36
C ARG A 168 -11.03 -11.53 4.08
N TYR A 169 -9.82 -11.09 4.43
CA TYR A 169 -9.61 -9.84 5.15
C TYR A 169 -9.94 -8.60 4.28
N PRO A 170 -9.26 -8.38 3.14
CA PRO A 170 -9.63 -7.26 2.28
C PRO A 170 -11.06 -7.39 1.74
N TRP A 171 -11.55 -8.61 1.46
CA TRP A 171 -12.93 -8.81 1.04
C TRP A 171 -13.95 -8.35 2.08
N SER A 172 -13.75 -8.64 3.35
CA SER A 172 -14.63 -8.19 4.41
C SER A 172 -14.79 -6.67 4.48
N LEU A 173 -13.76 -5.91 4.05
CA LEU A 173 -13.78 -4.45 4.00
C LEU A 173 -14.49 -3.90 2.75
N LEU A 174 -14.51 -4.66 1.65
CA LEU A 174 -15.04 -4.23 0.35
C LEU A 174 -16.45 -4.75 0.07
N ARG A 175 -16.89 -5.82 0.75
CA ARG A 175 -18.09 -6.59 0.44
C ARG A 175 -19.36 -5.76 0.31
N GLY A 176 -19.54 -4.72 1.06
CA GLY A 176 -20.73 -3.85 0.96
C GLY A 176 -20.51 -2.59 0.12
N HIS A 177 -19.36 -2.48 -0.58
CA HIS A 177 -18.91 -1.22 -1.18
C HIS A 177 -18.33 -1.38 -2.58
N LEU A 178 -18.70 -2.44 -3.31
CA LEU A 178 -18.23 -2.66 -4.67
C LEU A 178 -18.63 -1.54 -5.64
N ASP A 179 -19.72 -0.84 -5.37
CA ASP A 179 -20.18 0.33 -6.12
C ASP A 179 -19.21 1.53 -6.05
N ALA A 180 -18.40 1.60 -5.00
CA ALA A 180 -17.34 2.59 -4.83
C ALA A 180 -15.96 2.11 -5.30
N CYS A 181 -15.88 0.91 -5.87
CA CYS A 181 -14.64 0.28 -6.32
C CYS A 181 -14.45 0.37 -7.83
N HIS A 182 -13.20 0.29 -8.25
CA HIS A 182 -12.79 -0.01 -9.61
C HIS A 182 -12.22 -1.43 -9.68
N VAL A 183 -12.40 -2.08 -10.83
CA VAL A 183 -11.82 -3.38 -11.14
C VAL A 183 -10.80 -3.20 -12.25
N TYR A 184 -9.55 -3.43 -11.94
CA TYR A 184 -8.45 -3.40 -12.90
C TYR A 184 -8.12 -4.83 -13.31
N LEU A 185 -7.89 -5.02 -14.59
CA LEU A 185 -7.61 -6.31 -15.22
C LEU A 185 -6.20 -6.26 -15.78
N SER A 186 -5.42 -7.29 -15.51
CA SER A 186 -4.10 -7.45 -16.09
C SER A 186 -3.89 -8.89 -16.56
N SER A 187 -2.81 -9.11 -17.26
CA SER A 187 -2.40 -10.45 -17.67
C SER A 187 -2.03 -11.37 -16.50
N GLN A 188 -1.86 -10.85 -15.31
CA GLN A 188 -1.40 -11.58 -14.12
C GLN A 188 -2.39 -11.60 -12.98
N ASP A 189 -3.23 -10.56 -12.87
CA ASP A 189 -4.12 -10.39 -11.73
C ASP A 189 -5.39 -9.60 -12.07
N ILE A 190 -6.34 -9.68 -11.16
CA ILE A 190 -7.51 -8.83 -11.09
C ILE A 190 -7.42 -8.06 -9.77
N LEU A 191 -7.46 -6.73 -9.84
CA LEU A 191 -7.36 -5.85 -8.68
C LEU A 191 -8.68 -5.10 -8.47
N ILE A 192 -9.32 -5.31 -7.33
CA ILE A 192 -10.53 -4.60 -6.91
C ILE A 192 -10.15 -3.65 -5.78
N ARG A 193 -10.36 -2.36 -5.96
CA ARG A 193 -10.04 -1.33 -4.96
C ARG A 193 -10.94 -0.11 -5.09
N PRO A 194 -11.24 0.60 -3.99
CA PRO A 194 -11.91 1.88 -4.06
C PRO A 194 -11.00 2.93 -4.74
N LEU A 195 -11.61 3.90 -5.39
CA LEU A 195 -10.90 5.02 -6.00
C LEU A 195 -10.14 5.83 -4.94
N LEU A 196 -10.79 6.07 -3.80
CA LEU A 196 -10.20 6.74 -2.63
C LEU A 196 -10.20 5.77 -1.46
N PRO A 197 -9.07 5.58 -0.75
CA PRO A 197 -9.05 4.70 0.42
C PRO A 197 -9.97 5.27 1.52
N PRO A 198 -10.94 4.50 2.01
CA PRO A 198 -11.90 4.98 3.01
C PRO A 198 -11.27 4.98 4.42
N THR A 199 -10.23 5.76 4.64
CA THR A 199 -9.46 5.82 5.88
C THR A 199 -10.28 6.20 7.10
N PHE A 200 -11.47 6.81 6.89
CA PHE A 200 -12.44 7.10 7.96
C PHE A 200 -13.02 5.83 8.59
N SER A 201 -13.03 4.71 7.86
CA SER A 201 -13.47 3.41 8.39
C SER A 201 -12.40 2.68 9.21
N HIS A 202 -11.13 3.11 9.13
CA HIS A 202 -10.04 2.53 9.92
C HIS A 202 -9.97 3.20 11.29
N ALA A 203 -10.50 2.53 12.31
CA ALA A 203 -10.68 3.12 13.64
C ALA A 203 -9.41 3.76 14.22
N PRO A 204 -8.22 3.11 14.26
CA PRO A 204 -7.01 3.72 14.80
C PRO A 204 -6.60 5.00 14.06
N PHE A 205 -6.66 4.98 12.72
CA PHE A 205 -6.32 6.14 11.90
C PHE A 205 -7.35 7.26 12.03
N ASN A 206 -8.62 6.90 12.16
CA ASN A 206 -9.70 7.88 12.30
C ASN A 206 -9.72 8.55 13.67
N ALA A 207 -9.48 7.80 14.73
CA ALA A 207 -9.54 8.28 16.12
C ALA A 207 -8.35 9.16 16.53
N ALA A 208 -7.19 9.04 15.85
CA ALA A 208 -6.02 9.84 16.16
C ALA A 208 -6.34 11.34 16.15
N LYS A 209 -5.88 12.06 17.19
CA LYS A 209 -6.08 13.52 17.35
C LYS A 209 -5.36 14.30 16.27
N GLN A 210 -4.14 13.85 15.91
CA GLN A 210 -3.29 14.51 14.93
C GLN A 210 -2.67 13.51 13.97
N ARG A 211 -2.55 13.93 12.69
CA ARG A 211 -1.83 13.21 11.63
C ARG A 211 -0.84 14.16 11.00
N ILE A 212 0.43 13.77 10.97
CA ILE A 212 1.53 14.56 10.41
C ILE A 212 2.01 13.82 9.17
N TYR A 213 1.91 14.46 8.02
CA TYR A 213 2.36 13.93 6.75
C TYR A 213 3.68 14.56 6.37
N MET A 214 4.71 13.75 6.16
CA MET A 214 6.05 14.21 5.80
C MET A 214 6.49 13.55 4.50
N SER A 215 7.01 14.34 3.57
CA SER A 215 7.68 13.85 2.37
C SER A 215 8.47 15.00 1.74
N ALA A 216 9.53 14.66 1.04
CA ALA A 216 10.29 15.61 0.24
C ALA A 216 9.52 16.11 -0.99
N THR A 217 8.48 15.39 -1.41
CA THR A 217 7.73 15.60 -2.66
C THR A 217 6.23 15.65 -2.43
N LEU A 218 5.76 16.27 -1.36
CA LEU A 218 4.33 16.53 -1.18
C LEU A 218 3.85 17.43 -2.31
N GLY A 219 3.01 16.89 -3.18
CA GLY A 219 2.46 17.57 -4.35
C GLY A 219 1.61 18.78 -4.00
N ALA A 220 1.20 19.49 -5.05
CA ALA A 220 0.23 20.59 -4.96
C ALA A 220 -1.10 20.12 -4.34
N GLY A 221 -2.00 21.04 -4.05
CA GLY A 221 -3.25 20.73 -3.35
C GLY A 221 -4.07 19.63 -4.02
N GLY A 222 -4.62 18.72 -3.20
CA GLY A 222 -5.53 17.66 -3.60
C GLY A 222 -4.92 16.24 -3.64
N ASP A 223 -3.63 16.11 -3.95
CA ASP A 223 -3.02 14.77 -4.07
C ASP A 223 -3.00 14.02 -2.75
N LEU A 224 -2.48 14.65 -1.70
CA LEU A 224 -2.41 14.03 -0.38
C LEU A 224 -3.81 13.73 0.18
N GLU A 225 -4.78 14.60 -0.04
CA GLU A 225 -6.18 14.41 0.32
C GLU A 225 -6.78 13.18 -0.38
N ARG A 226 -6.49 13.04 -1.68
CA ARG A 226 -6.90 11.88 -2.47
C ARG A 226 -6.22 10.60 -1.98
N LEU A 227 -4.91 10.64 -1.74
CA LEU A 227 -4.12 9.49 -1.30
C LEU A 227 -4.57 8.94 0.06
N THR A 228 -4.93 9.84 0.97
CA THR A 228 -5.26 9.50 2.36
C THR A 228 -6.75 9.43 2.63
N GLY A 229 -7.62 9.81 1.67
CA GLY A 229 -9.06 9.92 1.86
C GLY A 229 -9.45 10.99 2.90
N ARG A 230 -8.60 12.00 3.14
CA ARG A 230 -8.84 13.07 4.13
C ARG A 230 -9.00 14.42 3.46
N LYS A 231 -9.94 15.19 3.97
CA LYS A 231 -10.18 16.58 3.56
C LYS A 231 -9.43 17.55 4.50
N ASN A 232 -9.13 18.76 4.01
CA ASN A 232 -8.62 19.86 4.81
C ASN A 232 -7.27 19.59 5.49
N ILE A 233 -6.28 19.13 4.73
CA ILE A 233 -4.92 18.97 5.23
C ILE A 233 -4.23 20.33 5.22
N HIS A 234 -3.83 20.81 6.41
CA HIS A 234 -3.05 22.04 6.55
C HIS A 234 -1.61 21.80 6.11
N ARG A 235 -1.14 22.60 5.13
CA ARG A 235 0.23 22.51 4.61
C ARG A 235 1.12 23.54 5.27
N ILE A 236 2.24 23.09 5.79
CA ILE A 236 3.31 23.94 6.30
C ILE A 236 4.24 24.22 5.14
N ALA A 237 4.41 25.49 4.77
CA ALA A 237 5.31 25.89 3.70
C ALA A 237 6.76 25.57 4.06
N ALA A 238 7.54 25.09 3.09
CA ALA A 238 8.99 24.95 3.26
C ALA A 238 9.63 26.31 3.57
N PRO A 239 10.65 26.37 4.44
CA PRO A 239 11.39 27.60 4.70
C PRO A 239 11.96 28.20 3.39
N LYS A 240 12.02 29.52 3.30
CA LYS A 240 12.61 30.19 2.16
C LYS A 240 14.06 29.72 1.94
N GLY A 241 14.38 29.37 0.69
CA GLY A 241 15.70 28.87 0.32
C GLY A 241 15.96 27.41 0.61
N TRP A 242 14.98 26.65 1.13
CA TRP A 242 15.11 25.21 1.33
C TRP A 242 15.36 24.43 0.03
N ASP A 243 14.67 24.81 -1.02
CA ASP A 243 14.77 24.26 -2.37
C ASP A 243 16.08 24.61 -3.08
N THR A 244 16.78 25.65 -2.63
CA THR A 244 18.08 26.08 -3.16
C THR A 244 19.27 25.46 -2.39
N GLN A 245 19.02 24.81 -1.24
CA GLN A 245 20.03 24.02 -0.57
C GLN A 245 20.24 22.73 -1.36
N GLY A 246 21.17 22.78 -2.30
CA GLY A 246 21.42 21.69 -3.23
C GLY A 246 21.78 20.38 -2.53
N VAL A 247 21.04 19.33 -2.83
CA VAL A 247 21.29 17.94 -2.37
C VAL A 247 22.46 17.30 -3.14
N GLY A 248 23.30 18.06 -3.78
CA GLY A 248 24.35 17.58 -4.67
C GLY A 248 23.83 17.18 -6.05
N ARG A 249 24.74 17.04 -7.01
CA ARG A 249 24.40 16.50 -8.33
C ARG A 249 24.26 14.99 -8.21
N ARG A 250 23.08 14.45 -8.63
CA ARG A 250 22.87 13.01 -8.72
C ARG A 250 23.20 12.58 -10.15
N PHE A 251 24.07 11.60 -10.27
CA PHE A 251 24.39 10.95 -11.53
C PHE A 251 23.72 9.57 -11.51
N PHE A 252 22.80 9.34 -12.44
CA PHE A 252 22.13 8.06 -12.58
C PHE A 252 22.77 7.28 -13.72
N VAL A 253 23.22 6.07 -13.42
CA VAL A 253 23.78 5.15 -14.41
C VAL A 253 22.83 3.95 -14.53
N PHE A 254 22.41 3.64 -15.75
CA PHE A 254 21.57 2.50 -16.07
C PHE A 254 22.33 1.59 -17.06
N PRO A 255 23.25 0.76 -16.58
CA PRO A 255 24.08 -0.08 -17.44
C PRO A 255 23.27 -1.01 -18.33
N GLU A 256 22.12 -1.48 -17.83
CA GLU A 256 21.21 -2.40 -18.53
C GLU A 256 20.58 -1.81 -19.80
N MET A 257 20.67 -0.51 -19.99
CA MET A 257 20.16 0.13 -21.22
C MET A 257 21.13 -0.03 -22.41
N SER A 258 22.40 -0.35 -22.16
CA SER A 258 23.43 -0.38 -23.18
C SER A 258 24.40 -1.58 -23.09
N LEU A 259 24.33 -2.36 -22.03
CA LEU A 259 25.22 -3.51 -21.79
C LEU A 259 24.40 -4.79 -21.63
N ALA A 260 25.05 -5.94 -21.93
CA ALA A 260 24.47 -7.24 -21.59
C ALA A 260 24.37 -7.42 -20.06
N ALA A 261 23.50 -8.33 -19.59
CA ALA A 261 23.17 -8.45 -18.16
C ALA A 261 24.35 -8.79 -17.26
N ASP A 262 25.30 -9.60 -17.74
CA ASP A 262 26.56 -9.95 -17.09
C ASP A 262 27.50 -8.75 -16.98
N GLU A 263 27.73 -8.04 -18.09
CA GLU A 263 28.55 -6.83 -18.14
C GLU A 263 27.98 -5.70 -17.28
N ALA A 264 26.64 -5.54 -17.26
CA ALA A 264 25.96 -4.56 -16.41
C ALA A 264 26.13 -4.89 -14.94
N THR A 265 26.13 -6.18 -14.57
CA THR A 265 26.37 -6.64 -13.21
C THR A 265 27.80 -6.34 -12.76
N ASP A 266 28.78 -6.62 -13.59
CA ASP A 266 30.19 -6.34 -13.31
C ASP A 266 30.44 -4.84 -13.13
N LEU A 267 29.85 -3.99 -13.96
CA LEU A 267 29.98 -2.54 -13.81
C LEU A 267 29.34 -2.03 -12.51
N ARG A 268 28.18 -2.57 -12.10
CA ARG A 268 27.56 -2.22 -10.82
C ARG A 268 28.39 -2.59 -9.60
N MET A 269 29.17 -3.66 -9.71
CA MET A 269 30.07 -4.08 -8.62
C MET A 269 31.32 -3.21 -8.51
N GLN A 270 31.62 -2.41 -9.55
CA GLN A 270 32.77 -1.50 -9.60
C GLN A 270 32.41 -0.06 -9.21
N LEU A 271 31.12 0.31 -9.22
CA LEU A 271 30.59 1.63 -8.84
C LEU A 271 30.24 1.68 -7.37
#